data_1597b1eaea3fb8d0204c2b433857874e
#
_entry.id   1597b1eaea3fb8d0204c2b433857874e
#
_cell.length_a   1.000
_cell.length_b   1.000
_cell.length_c   1.000
_cell.angle_alpha   90.00
_cell.angle_beta   90.00
_cell.angle_gamma   90.00
#
_symmetry.space_group_name_H-M   'P 1'
#
loop_
_entity.id
_entity.type
_entity.pdbx_description
1 polymer ?
#
loop_
_entity_poly.entity_id
_entity_poly.type
_entity_poly.pdbx_seq_one_letter_code
_entity_poly.pdbx_strand_id
1 'polypeptide(L)'
;MRLKAILICVIFSLTVLPITPANAQVTPAVNLECESLDPSGAVEIEVYPGADLIGIAYCTVSNPNSYQEKIDIQVTADGLVTAHPGSITLGPNAEEEFTVTVKADERMTMSGRNLRVTATVTEVNGAPPPNIAESEVSMIVSILQFSGLQVEAVEASLTLESEFEQDVEFKVYNQGNWADQFSVGLTKDSLQELEYAGFSISIPLVKIEIESMAAPAKALIVLKTPKVSEDWPINSDGQHEKTFTLEFIATSEFSCRSEGYCNSETAYT
;
A
#
# COMPACT_ATOMS: atom_id res chain seq x y z
N MET A 1 59.87 66.12 34.14
CA MET A 1 59.22 65.07 34.92
C MET A 1 57.70 64.91 34.61
N ARG A 2 56.95 65.97 34.25
CA ARG A 2 55.50 65.91 34.01
C ARG A 2 55.12 65.17 32.75
N LEU A 3 55.89 65.12 31.69
CA LEU A 3 55.60 64.48 30.44
C LEU A 3 55.71 62.94 30.53
N LYS A 4 56.65 62.43 31.35
CA LYS A 4 56.77 60.96 31.56
C LYS A 4 55.63 60.38 32.41
N ALA A 5 55.12 61.17 33.37
CA ALA A 5 53.96 60.73 34.18
C ALA A 5 52.65 60.66 33.39
N ILE A 6 52.41 61.56 32.44
CA ILE A 6 51.25 61.56 31.55
C ILE A 6 51.33 60.38 30.60
N LEU A 7 52.50 60.02 30.07
CA LEU A 7 52.64 58.84 29.16
C LEU A 7 52.37 57.52 29.88
N ILE A 8 52.82 57.40 31.16
CA ILE A 8 52.53 56.18 31.95
C ILE A 8 51.05 56.06 32.28
N CYS A 9 50.33 57.16 32.59
CA CYS A 9 48.89 57.12 32.82
C CYS A 9 48.06 56.76 31.55
N VAL A 10 48.51 57.23 30.38
CA VAL A 10 47.90 56.92 29.11
C VAL A 10 48.06 55.41 28.75
N ILE A 11 49.24 54.84 29.02
CA ILE A 11 49.53 53.43 28.80
C ILE A 11 48.70 52.56 29.78
N PHE A 12 48.54 52.99 31.05
CA PHE A 12 47.72 52.22 32.01
C PHE A 12 46.21 52.33 31.77
N SER A 13 45.70 53.40 31.18
CA SER A 13 44.30 53.51 30.79
C SER A 13 43.93 52.73 29.53
N LEU A 14 44.90 52.35 28.67
CA LEU A 14 44.64 51.52 27.49
C LEU A 14 44.60 50.03 27.82
N THR A 15 45.00 49.57 29.01
CA THR A 15 45.02 48.17 29.39
C THR A 15 43.76 47.69 30.12
N VAL A 16 42.81 48.57 30.44
CA VAL A 16 41.49 48.20 31.03
C VAL A 16 40.39 48.28 29.97
N LEU A 17 40.62 47.60 28.88
CA LEU A 17 39.45 47.25 28.05
C LEU A 17 38.61 46.25 28.83
N PRO A 18 37.30 46.49 29.08
CA PRO A 18 36.43 45.48 29.65
C PRO A 18 36.42 44.31 28.66
N ILE A 19 37.03 43.20 29.05
CA ILE A 19 36.82 41.93 28.37
C ILE A 19 35.35 41.58 28.67
N THR A 20 34.45 42.00 27.81
CA THR A 20 33.08 41.43 27.81
C THR A 20 33.26 39.95 27.56
N PRO A 21 32.79 39.07 28.46
CA PRO A 21 32.79 37.64 28.13
C PRO A 21 31.99 37.50 26.83
N ALA A 22 32.64 37.04 25.77
CA ALA A 22 31.91 36.57 24.61
C ALA A 22 31.08 35.40 25.11
N ASN A 23 29.79 35.61 25.40
CA ASN A 23 28.87 34.52 25.56
C ASN A 23 28.85 33.85 24.20
N ALA A 24 29.58 32.76 24.08
CA ALA A 24 29.43 31.86 22.94
C ALA A 24 27.97 31.41 22.97
N GLN A 25 27.15 32.00 22.12
CA GLN A 25 25.74 31.65 22.01
C GLN A 25 25.72 30.24 21.45
N VAL A 26 25.27 29.30 22.27
CA VAL A 26 25.06 27.92 21.86
C VAL A 26 23.93 27.92 20.83
N THR A 27 24.21 27.55 19.60
CA THR A 27 23.22 27.50 18.53
C THR A 27 22.91 26.02 18.27
N PRO A 28 21.73 25.51 18.71
CA PRO A 28 21.37 24.14 18.46
C PRO A 28 21.24 23.89 16.95
N ALA A 29 21.55 22.67 16.51
CA ALA A 29 21.40 22.26 15.13
C ALA A 29 21.21 20.74 15.05
N VAL A 30 20.33 20.29 14.18
CA VAL A 30 20.06 18.88 13.93
C VAL A 30 19.90 18.66 12.43
N ASN A 31 20.44 17.56 11.92
CA ASN A 31 20.13 17.07 10.59
C ASN A 31 19.37 15.75 10.70
N LEU A 32 18.42 15.57 9.82
CA LEU A 32 17.61 14.35 9.70
C LEU A 32 17.57 13.93 8.24
N GLU A 33 17.83 12.67 7.99
CA GLU A 33 17.71 12.04 6.68
C GLU A 33 16.93 10.75 6.84
N CYS A 34 16.01 10.46 5.92
CA CYS A 34 15.25 9.22 5.91
C CYS A 34 15.17 8.65 4.50
N GLU A 35 15.20 7.32 4.40
CA GLU A 35 15.07 6.60 3.14
C GLU A 35 14.22 5.34 3.30
N SER A 36 13.71 4.83 2.18
CA SER A 36 13.10 3.51 2.08
C SER A 36 14.01 2.60 1.27
N LEU A 37 14.06 1.33 1.63
CA LEU A 37 14.77 0.29 0.87
C LEU A 37 13.89 -0.32 -0.23
N ASP A 38 12.62 0.08 -0.30
CA ASP A 38 11.71 -0.42 -1.32
C ASP A 38 12.09 0.12 -2.72
N PRO A 39 11.90 -0.68 -3.78
CA PRO A 39 12.36 -0.33 -5.13
C PRO A 39 11.80 0.99 -5.69
N SER A 40 10.62 1.38 -5.25
CA SER A 40 9.99 2.65 -5.66
C SER A 40 10.57 3.88 -4.94
N GLY A 41 11.33 3.69 -3.86
CA GLY A 41 11.77 4.75 -2.95
C GLY A 41 10.66 5.26 -2.00
N ALA A 42 9.43 4.76 -2.13
CA ALA A 42 8.36 4.95 -1.16
C ALA A 42 8.42 3.83 -0.10
N VAL A 43 7.82 4.04 1.06
CA VAL A 43 7.60 2.97 2.04
C VAL A 43 6.39 2.16 1.58
N GLU A 44 6.58 0.94 1.09
CA GLU A 44 5.51 0.10 0.56
C GLU A 44 4.89 -0.77 1.65
N ILE A 45 3.55 -0.86 1.66
CA ILE A 45 2.80 -1.70 2.60
C ILE A 45 1.84 -2.59 1.82
N GLU A 46 2.04 -3.89 1.94
CA GLU A 46 1.10 -4.90 1.48
C GLU A 46 -0.04 -5.06 2.50
N VAL A 47 -1.28 -5.13 2.00
CA VAL A 47 -2.49 -5.16 2.85
C VAL A 47 -3.44 -6.30 2.51
N TYR A 48 -2.98 -7.30 1.75
CA TYR A 48 -3.76 -8.51 1.49
C TYR A 48 -3.95 -9.33 2.78
N PRO A 49 -4.98 -10.18 2.89
CA PRO A 49 -5.21 -11.02 4.05
C PRO A 49 -4.01 -11.92 4.38
N GLY A 50 -3.42 -11.73 5.56
CA GLY A 50 -2.23 -12.46 6.02
C GLY A 50 -0.90 -11.78 5.73
N ALA A 51 -0.88 -10.59 5.13
CA ALA A 51 0.32 -9.76 5.02
C ALA A 51 0.75 -9.18 6.39
N ASP A 52 2.00 -8.74 6.50
CA ASP A 52 2.54 -8.15 7.74
C ASP A 52 1.92 -6.78 8.06
N LEU A 53 1.34 -6.10 7.09
CA LEU A 53 0.68 -4.80 7.20
C LEU A 53 1.59 -3.66 7.64
N ILE A 54 2.91 -3.80 7.53
CA ILE A 54 3.88 -2.81 7.97
C ILE A 54 4.84 -2.41 6.85
N GLY A 55 5.25 -1.15 6.88
CA GLY A 55 6.35 -0.61 6.11
C GLY A 55 7.37 0.05 7.04
N ILE A 56 8.62 0.15 6.61
CA ILE A 56 9.73 0.65 7.41
C ILE A 56 10.46 1.75 6.65
N ALA A 57 10.61 2.91 7.29
CA ALA A 57 11.56 3.93 6.88
C ALA A 57 12.80 3.88 7.78
N TYR A 58 13.97 4.02 7.19
CA TYR A 58 15.26 4.07 7.85
C TYR A 58 15.70 5.52 7.94
N CYS A 59 15.93 5.99 9.15
CA CYS A 59 16.27 7.38 9.39
C CYS A 59 17.60 7.50 10.14
N THR A 60 18.35 8.55 9.82
CA THR A 60 19.58 8.93 10.51
C THR A 60 19.43 10.35 11.04
N VAL A 61 19.62 10.52 12.34
CA VAL A 61 19.68 11.83 12.98
C VAL A 61 21.11 12.15 13.38
N SER A 62 21.58 13.36 13.11
CA SER A 62 22.93 13.79 13.45
C SER A 62 22.96 15.13 14.18
N ASN A 63 23.87 15.22 15.14
CA ASN A 63 24.21 16.43 15.86
C ASN A 63 25.52 17.02 15.29
N PRO A 64 25.48 18.09 14.48
CA PRO A 64 26.70 18.70 13.91
C PRO A 64 27.47 19.55 14.90
N ASN A 65 27.00 19.69 16.14
CA ASN A 65 27.61 20.57 17.15
C ASN A 65 28.67 19.85 18.00
N SER A 66 29.50 20.64 18.67
CA SER A 66 30.56 20.14 19.56
C SER A 66 30.09 19.91 21.01
N TYR A 67 28.80 19.86 21.27
CA TYR A 67 28.16 19.61 22.57
C TYR A 67 27.05 18.62 22.45
N GLN A 68 26.61 18.09 23.60
CA GLN A 68 25.53 17.11 23.65
C GLN A 68 24.18 17.77 23.41
N GLU A 69 23.35 17.10 22.62
CA GLU A 69 21.96 17.48 22.35
C GLU A 69 21.00 16.32 22.60
N LYS A 70 19.81 16.62 23.15
CA LYS A 70 18.66 15.72 23.19
C LYS A 70 17.68 16.17 22.13
N ILE A 71 17.28 15.23 21.31
CA ILE A 71 16.47 15.44 20.12
C ILE A 71 15.19 14.63 20.27
N ASP A 72 14.05 15.30 20.25
CA ASP A 72 12.74 14.64 20.21
C ASP A 72 12.37 14.31 18.77
N ILE A 73 11.90 13.09 18.56
CA ILE A 73 11.44 12.59 17.25
C ILE A 73 9.91 12.55 17.26
N GLN A 74 9.30 13.22 16.29
CA GLN A 74 7.85 13.16 16.05
C GLN A 74 7.58 12.64 14.66
N VAL A 75 6.55 11.77 14.55
CA VAL A 75 6.18 11.16 13.28
C VAL A 75 4.68 11.25 13.09
N THR A 76 4.27 11.63 11.88
CA THR A 76 2.87 11.60 11.44
C THR A 76 2.76 10.90 10.08
N ALA A 77 1.72 10.11 9.88
CA ALA A 77 1.52 9.35 8.65
C ALA A 77 0.01 9.25 8.31
N ASP A 78 -0.58 10.33 7.82
CA ASP A 78 -1.94 10.47 7.26
C ASP A 78 -2.95 9.36 7.66
N GLY A 79 -3.19 9.19 8.98
CA GLY A 79 -4.15 8.21 9.53
C GLY A 79 -3.61 6.79 9.68
N LEU A 80 -2.32 6.54 9.39
CA LEU A 80 -1.64 5.28 9.69
C LEU A 80 -1.05 5.31 11.11
N VAL A 81 -0.88 4.15 11.71
CA VAL A 81 -0.25 4.02 13.03
C VAL A 81 1.26 3.99 12.86
N THR A 82 1.99 4.77 13.67
CA THR A 82 3.45 4.85 13.62
C THR A 82 4.09 4.38 14.92
N ALA A 83 5.27 3.76 14.82
CA ALA A 83 6.14 3.45 15.95
C ALA A 83 7.56 3.93 15.65
N HIS A 84 8.15 4.67 16.60
CA HIS A 84 9.47 5.30 16.48
C HIS A 84 10.05 5.60 17.88
N PRO A 85 11.36 5.90 18.03
CA PRO A 85 11.92 6.42 19.27
C PRO A 85 11.29 7.77 19.63
N GLY A 86 10.94 8.00 20.91
CA GLY A 86 10.40 9.29 21.34
C GLY A 86 11.46 10.38 21.40
N SER A 87 12.69 10.03 21.80
CA SER A 87 13.84 10.95 21.84
C SER A 87 15.16 10.21 21.74
N ILE A 88 16.17 10.89 21.22
CA ILE A 88 17.55 10.41 21.03
C ILE A 88 18.49 11.46 21.63
N THR A 89 19.54 10.99 22.33
CA THR A 89 20.55 11.90 22.92
C THR A 89 21.88 11.67 22.23
N LEU A 90 22.36 12.67 21.50
CA LEU A 90 23.59 12.61 20.72
C LEU A 90 24.70 13.40 21.38
N GLY A 91 25.90 12.78 21.46
CA GLY A 91 27.13 13.47 21.79
C GLY A 91 27.59 14.45 20.69
N PRO A 92 28.72 15.14 20.92
CA PRO A 92 29.30 16.03 19.91
C PRO A 92 29.64 15.33 18.61
N ASN A 93 29.15 15.85 17.46
CA ASN A 93 29.38 15.31 16.12
C ASN A 93 28.99 13.82 15.98
N ALA A 94 28.01 13.35 16.79
CA ALA A 94 27.49 11.99 16.73
C ALA A 94 26.27 11.89 15.84
N GLU A 95 26.05 10.71 15.33
CA GLU A 95 24.86 10.32 14.57
C GLU A 95 24.30 9.02 15.11
N GLU A 96 23.00 8.78 14.91
CA GLU A 96 22.31 7.57 15.30
C GLU A 96 21.27 7.19 14.24
N GLU A 97 21.27 5.93 13.86
CA GLU A 97 20.28 5.35 12.98
C GLU A 97 19.08 4.84 13.80
N PHE A 98 17.88 5.07 13.28
CA PHE A 98 16.64 4.56 13.86
C PHE A 98 15.64 4.18 12.78
N THR A 99 14.64 3.39 13.14
CA THR A 99 13.56 3.00 12.22
C THR A 99 12.26 3.67 12.60
N VAL A 100 11.49 4.03 11.59
CA VAL A 100 10.09 4.42 11.69
C VAL A 100 9.27 3.31 11.06
N THR A 101 8.50 2.62 11.88
CA THR A 101 7.56 1.59 11.43
C THR A 101 6.19 2.23 11.23
N VAL A 102 5.58 1.98 10.06
CA VAL A 102 4.24 2.45 9.71
C VAL A 102 3.35 1.23 9.52
N LYS A 103 2.16 1.23 10.14
CA LYS A 103 1.21 0.13 10.06
C LYS A 103 -0.10 0.58 9.43
N ALA A 104 -0.55 -0.19 8.43
CA ALA A 104 -1.85 -0.06 7.79
C ALA A 104 -2.85 -1.07 8.36
N ASP A 105 -4.14 -0.89 8.03
CA ASP A 105 -5.16 -1.89 8.27
C ASP A 105 -5.23 -2.90 7.12
N GLU A 106 -5.63 -4.13 7.44
CA GLU A 106 -5.89 -5.16 6.42
C GLU A 106 -6.96 -4.67 5.42
N ARG A 107 -6.73 -4.92 4.15
CA ARG A 107 -7.60 -4.49 3.03
C ARG A 107 -7.80 -2.97 2.92
N MET A 108 -6.91 -2.18 3.51
CA MET A 108 -6.95 -0.73 3.30
C MET A 108 -6.88 -0.40 1.81
N THR A 109 -7.71 0.54 1.37
CA THR A 109 -7.76 0.97 -0.04
C THR A 109 -6.40 1.46 -0.53
N MET A 110 -6.00 1.06 -1.74
CA MET A 110 -4.78 1.52 -2.41
C MET A 110 -4.70 3.05 -2.37
N SER A 111 -3.59 3.58 -1.87
CA SER A 111 -3.39 5.04 -1.76
C SER A 111 -1.95 5.40 -1.43
N GLY A 112 -1.53 6.60 -1.84
CA GLY A 112 -0.33 7.26 -1.30
C GLY A 112 -0.68 8.06 -0.05
N ARG A 113 0.13 7.95 1.00
CA ARG A 113 0.03 8.68 2.26
C ARG A 113 1.32 9.45 2.51
N ASN A 114 1.23 10.60 3.16
CA ASN A 114 2.42 11.37 3.51
C ASN A 114 2.93 10.93 4.89
N LEU A 115 4.20 10.50 4.95
CA LEU A 115 4.94 10.24 6.17
C LEU A 115 5.86 11.44 6.42
N ARG A 116 5.68 12.09 7.55
CA ARG A 116 6.50 13.20 8.00
C ARG A 116 7.23 12.82 9.28
N VAL A 117 8.54 12.97 9.26
CA VAL A 117 9.43 12.76 10.41
C VAL A 117 10.06 14.09 10.75
N THR A 118 9.96 14.50 12.02
CA THR A 118 10.47 15.76 12.53
C THR A 118 11.39 15.49 13.69
N ALA A 119 12.59 16.04 13.65
CA ALA A 119 13.59 16.00 14.72
C ALA A 119 13.78 17.40 15.31
N THR A 120 13.50 17.58 16.59
CA THR A 120 13.57 18.88 17.29
C THR A 120 14.52 18.80 18.47
N VAL A 121 15.50 19.72 18.53
CA VAL A 121 16.41 19.81 19.69
C VAL A 121 15.65 20.38 20.89
N THR A 122 15.56 19.60 21.96
CA THR A 122 14.83 19.96 23.20
C THR A 122 15.76 20.30 24.36
N GLU A 123 17.01 19.79 24.35
CA GLU A 123 18.00 20.10 25.36
C GLU A 123 19.41 20.21 24.75
N VAL A 124 20.21 21.16 25.25
CA VAL A 124 21.63 21.31 24.97
C VAL A 124 22.38 21.25 26.29
N ASN A 125 23.28 20.25 26.45
CA ASN A 125 24.00 19.99 27.70
C ASN A 125 23.07 19.91 28.93
N GLY A 126 21.85 19.35 28.76
CA GLY A 126 20.86 19.20 29.82
C GLY A 126 20.06 20.45 30.17
N ALA A 127 20.15 21.51 29.37
CA ALA A 127 19.38 22.75 29.53
C ALA A 127 18.52 23.01 28.27
N PRO A 128 17.39 23.71 28.41
CA PRO A 128 16.59 24.11 27.25
C PRO A 128 17.43 24.96 26.27
N PRO A 129 17.29 24.72 24.93
CA PRO A 129 18.06 25.45 23.93
C PRO A 129 17.59 26.91 23.86
N PRO A 130 18.48 27.87 23.52
CA PRO A 130 18.10 29.27 23.41
C PRO A 130 17.22 29.59 22.21
N ASN A 131 17.25 28.72 21.16
CA ASN A 131 16.45 28.82 19.95
C ASN A 131 15.94 27.42 19.57
N ILE A 132 14.86 27.35 18.82
CA ILE A 132 14.37 26.10 18.24
C ILE A 132 15.29 25.71 17.07
N ALA A 133 15.73 24.46 17.06
CA ALA A 133 16.36 23.83 15.91
C ALA A 133 15.55 22.58 15.55
N GLU A 134 15.17 22.49 14.30
CA GLU A 134 14.30 21.46 13.77
C GLU A 134 14.75 21.05 12.38
N SER A 135 14.65 19.76 12.08
CA SER A 135 14.85 19.19 10.76
C SER A 135 13.67 18.27 10.45
N GLU A 136 13.15 18.38 9.23
CA GLU A 136 11.96 17.63 8.78
C GLU A 136 12.25 16.90 7.48
N VAL A 137 11.79 15.67 7.40
CA VAL A 137 11.80 14.86 6.17
C VAL A 137 10.38 14.39 5.89
N SER A 138 9.97 14.49 4.62
CA SER A 138 8.70 13.95 4.13
C SER A 138 8.95 12.83 3.12
N MET A 139 8.25 11.71 3.29
CA MET A 139 8.30 10.54 2.42
C MET A 139 6.88 10.12 2.03
N ILE A 140 6.76 9.29 1.01
CA ILE A 140 5.50 8.66 0.65
C ILE A 140 5.43 7.26 1.25
N VAL A 141 4.30 6.93 1.87
CA VAL A 141 3.89 5.57 2.18
C VAL A 141 2.89 5.14 1.12
N SER A 142 3.17 4.05 0.44
CA SER A 142 2.34 3.49 -0.62
C SER A 142 1.59 2.25 -0.10
N ILE A 143 0.28 2.34 0.03
CA ILE A 143 -0.57 1.16 0.24
C ILE A 143 -0.73 0.47 -1.11
N LEU A 144 -0.18 -0.74 -1.23
CA LEU A 144 -0.16 -1.46 -2.50
C LEU A 144 -1.54 -2.02 -2.84
N GLN A 145 -1.82 -2.11 -4.14
CA GLN A 145 -2.97 -2.84 -4.65
C GLN A 145 -2.70 -4.35 -4.55
N PHE A 146 -3.73 -5.13 -4.22
CA PHE A 146 -3.73 -6.58 -4.39
C PHE A 146 -5.01 -7.02 -5.10
N SER A 147 -4.92 -8.12 -5.84
CA SER A 147 -6.06 -8.74 -6.49
C SER A 147 -6.83 -9.63 -5.52
N GLY A 148 -8.14 -9.64 -5.65
CA GLY A 148 -9.01 -10.57 -4.94
C GLY A 148 -10.25 -10.84 -5.79
N LEU A 149 -10.64 -12.11 -5.91
CA LEU A 149 -11.71 -12.53 -6.80
C LEU A 149 -12.53 -13.64 -6.13
N GLN A 150 -13.84 -13.57 -6.31
CA GLN A 150 -14.75 -14.65 -6.00
C GLN A 150 -15.81 -14.74 -7.10
N VAL A 151 -16.22 -15.95 -7.45
CA VAL A 151 -17.25 -16.20 -8.45
C VAL A 151 -18.32 -17.14 -7.89
N GLU A 152 -19.58 -16.87 -8.22
CA GLU A 152 -20.70 -17.70 -7.82
C GLU A 152 -21.68 -17.90 -8.99
N ALA A 153 -22.15 -19.12 -9.19
CA ALA A 153 -23.31 -19.38 -10.05
C ALA A 153 -24.59 -18.95 -9.31
N VAL A 154 -25.50 -18.28 -10.01
CA VAL A 154 -26.80 -17.89 -9.42
C VAL A 154 -27.68 -19.10 -9.22
N GLU A 155 -27.63 -20.02 -10.16
CA GLU A 155 -28.36 -21.29 -10.10
C GLU A 155 -27.38 -22.47 -10.13
N ALA A 156 -27.52 -23.40 -9.20
CA ALA A 156 -26.62 -24.55 -9.08
C ALA A 156 -26.89 -25.63 -10.15
N SER A 157 -28.04 -25.62 -10.75
CA SER A 157 -28.44 -26.51 -11.86
C SER A 157 -29.66 -25.96 -12.61
N LEU A 158 -29.72 -26.22 -13.90
CA LEU A 158 -30.77 -25.78 -14.80
C LEU A 158 -31.28 -26.98 -15.56
N THR A 159 -32.60 -27.11 -15.69
CA THR A 159 -33.21 -28.06 -16.62
C THR A 159 -33.70 -27.30 -17.83
N LEU A 160 -33.14 -27.59 -18.99
CA LEU A 160 -33.41 -26.86 -20.22
C LEU A 160 -34.06 -27.76 -21.25
N GLU A 161 -35.01 -27.20 -22.03
CA GLU A 161 -35.59 -27.87 -23.18
C GLU A 161 -34.59 -27.84 -24.36
N SER A 162 -34.84 -28.71 -25.34
CA SER A 162 -34.12 -28.76 -26.60
C SER A 162 -34.36 -27.50 -27.45
N GLU A 163 -33.35 -27.04 -28.17
CA GLU A 163 -33.40 -25.86 -29.06
C GLU A 163 -33.88 -24.57 -28.35
N PHE A 164 -33.70 -24.52 -27.02
CA PHE A 164 -34.08 -23.40 -26.19
C PHE A 164 -32.89 -22.47 -25.92
N GLU A 165 -33.14 -21.16 -25.84
CA GLU A 165 -32.13 -20.16 -25.49
C GLU A 165 -32.38 -19.71 -24.04
N GLN A 166 -31.30 -19.76 -23.23
CA GLN A 166 -31.33 -19.43 -21.81
C GLN A 166 -30.12 -18.57 -21.44
N ASP A 167 -30.39 -17.56 -20.64
CA ASP A 167 -29.35 -16.78 -19.97
C ASP A 167 -28.92 -17.48 -18.68
N VAL A 168 -27.65 -17.81 -18.58
CA VAL A 168 -27.04 -18.35 -17.36
C VAL A 168 -26.24 -17.24 -16.70
N GLU A 169 -26.62 -16.91 -15.45
CA GLU A 169 -26.06 -15.78 -14.70
C GLU A 169 -25.01 -16.25 -13.68
N PHE A 170 -23.87 -15.57 -13.67
CA PHE A 170 -22.84 -15.69 -12.65
C PHE A 170 -22.62 -14.34 -11.98
N LYS A 171 -22.22 -14.37 -10.71
CA LYS A 171 -21.81 -13.19 -9.95
C LYS A 171 -20.31 -13.17 -9.80
N VAL A 172 -19.70 -12.04 -10.11
CA VAL A 172 -18.26 -11.80 -9.96
C VAL A 172 -18.08 -10.73 -8.90
N TYR A 173 -17.26 -11.01 -7.87
CA TYR A 173 -16.96 -10.14 -6.75
C TYR A 173 -15.50 -9.69 -6.82
N ASN A 174 -15.26 -8.39 -6.68
CA ASN A 174 -13.93 -7.88 -6.44
C ASN A 174 -13.65 -7.91 -4.93
N GLN A 175 -12.75 -8.80 -4.52
CA GLN A 175 -12.26 -8.96 -3.15
C GLN A 175 -10.93 -8.24 -2.91
N GLY A 176 -10.37 -7.56 -3.92
CA GLY A 176 -9.18 -6.74 -3.82
C GLY A 176 -9.45 -5.40 -3.14
N ASN A 177 -8.41 -4.59 -2.96
CA ASN A 177 -8.50 -3.28 -2.29
C ASN A 177 -8.62 -2.08 -3.25
N TRP A 178 -8.76 -2.34 -4.55
CA TRP A 178 -8.95 -1.30 -5.58
C TRP A 178 -9.80 -1.81 -6.73
N ALA A 179 -10.25 -0.91 -7.61
CA ALA A 179 -10.94 -1.27 -8.84
C ALA A 179 -10.10 -2.22 -9.70
N ASP A 180 -10.72 -3.27 -10.23
CA ASP A 180 -10.07 -4.21 -11.14
C ASP A 180 -10.98 -4.54 -12.30
N GLN A 181 -10.36 -4.92 -13.42
CA GLN A 181 -11.03 -5.42 -14.60
C GLN A 181 -10.88 -6.94 -14.65
N PHE A 182 -12.01 -7.63 -14.78
CA PHE A 182 -12.05 -9.09 -14.84
C PHE A 182 -12.39 -9.54 -16.26
N SER A 183 -11.55 -10.40 -16.84
CA SER A 183 -11.90 -11.17 -18.03
C SER A 183 -12.80 -12.31 -17.63
N VAL A 184 -13.93 -12.49 -18.32
CA VAL A 184 -14.94 -13.52 -18.01
C VAL A 184 -15.25 -14.40 -19.21
N GLY A 185 -15.53 -15.67 -18.94
CA GLY A 185 -15.83 -16.63 -19.99
C GLY A 185 -16.11 -18.03 -19.45
N LEU A 186 -16.06 -19.00 -20.35
CA LEU A 186 -16.03 -20.42 -19.98
C LEU A 186 -14.60 -20.93 -20.02
N THR A 187 -14.30 -21.95 -19.22
CA THR A 187 -13.04 -22.68 -19.36
C THR A 187 -12.96 -23.32 -20.73
N LYS A 188 -11.73 -23.54 -21.22
CA LYS A 188 -11.53 -24.14 -22.55
C LYS A 188 -12.17 -25.51 -22.67
N ASP A 189 -12.10 -26.31 -21.61
CA ASP A 189 -12.61 -27.67 -21.58
C ASP A 189 -14.16 -27.67 -21.63
N SER A 190 -14.79 -26.81 -20.79
CA SER A 190 -16.25 -26.65 -20.80
C SER A 190 -16.77 -26.12 -22.16
N LEU A 191 -16.10 -25.08 -22.70
CA LEU A 191 -16.47 -24.54 -24.02
C LEU A 191 -16.38 -25.60 -25.10
N GLN A 192 -15.31 -26.38 -25.16
CA GLN A 192 -15.11 -27.43 -26.16
C GLN A 192 -16.11 -28.57 -26.03
N GLU A 193 -16.41 -29.00 -24.79
CA GLU A 193 -17.40 -30.06 -24.55
C GLU A 193 -18.80 -29.63 -25.02
N LEU A 194 -19.21 -28.42 -24.65
CA LEU A 194 -20.52 -27.89 -25.02
C LEU A 194 -20.66 -27.66 -26.54
N GLU A 195 -19.66 -27.07 -27.17
CA GLU A 195 -19.64 -26.88 -28.63
C GLU A 195 -19.69 -28.23 -29.37
N TYR A 196 -18.94 -29.24 -28.91
CA TYR A 196 -18.94 -30.56 -29.49
C TYR A 196 -20.33 -31.25 -29.36
N ALA A 197 -21.03 -30.97 -28.25
CA ALA A 197 -22.39 -31.45 -28.02
C ALA A 197 -23.44 -30.66 -28.84
N GLY A 198 -23.06 -29.60 -29.55
CA GLY A 198 -23.91 -28.81 -30.42
C GLY A 198 -24.58 -27.61 -29.77
N PHE A 199 -24.10 -27.18 -28.58
CA PHE A 199 -24.54 -25.92 -27.96
C PHE A 199 -24.03 -24.74 -28.77
N SER A 200 -24.82 -23.67 -28.82
CA SER A 200 -24.37 -22.36 -29.29
C SER A 200 -24.20 -21.45 -28.07
N ILE A 201 -23.02 -20.85 -27.92
CA ILE A 201 -22.63 -20.07 -26.74
C ILE A 201 -22.30 -18.67 -27.17
N SER A 202 -22.81 -17.67 -26.45
CA SER A 202 -22.47 -16.27 -26.63
C SER A 202 -22.21 -15.63 -25.27
N ILE A 203 -21.15 -14.83 -25.19
CA ILE A 203 -20.76 -14.09 -23.99
C ILE A 203 -20.81 -12.60 -24.35
N PRO A 204 -21.88 -11.88 -23.97
CA PRO A 204 -22.10 -10.49 -24.38
C PRO A 204 -21.02 -9.53 -23.86
N LEU A 205 -20.51 -9.79 -22.65
CA LEU A 205 -19.45 -9.01 -22.03
C LEU A 205 -18.32 -9.94 -21.61
N VAL A 206 -17.18 -9.80 -22.24
CA VAL A 206 -15.97 -10.60 -21.95
C VAL A 206 -15.05 -9.92 -20.93
N LYS A 207 -15.34 -8.68 -20.56
CA LYS A 207 -14.61 -7.88 -19.54
C LYS A 207 -15.59 -7.06 -18.72
N ILE A 208 -15.36 -7.06 -17.40
CA ILE A 208 -16.21 -6.37 -16.44
C ILE A 208 -15.28 -5.62 -15.46
N GLU A 209 -15.51 -4.32 -15.27
CA GLU A 209 -14.81 -3.52 -14.27
C GLU A 209 -15.65 -3.46 -12.98
N ILE A 210 -15.03 -3.75 -11.86
CA ILE A 210 -15.71 -3.79 -10.55
C ILE A 210 -14.85 -3.02 -9.53
N GLU A 211 -15.47 -2.05 -8.87
CA GLU A 211 -14.86 -1.32 -7.76
C GLU A 211 -14.61 -2.23 -6.56
N SER A 212 -13.62 -1.90 -5.75
CA SER A 212 -13.34 -2.61 -4.51
C SER A 212 -14.56 -2.61 -3.59
N MET A 213 -14.89 -3.77 -3.02
CA MET A 213 -15.99 -3.95 -2.05
C MET A 213 -17.37 -3.50 -2.58
N ALA A 214 -17.53 -3.32 -3.88
CA ALA A 214 -18.81 -3.03 -4.51
C ALA A 214 -19.73 -4.25 -4.53
N ALA A 215 -20.99 -4.04 -4.90
CA ALA A 215 -21.89 -5.14 -5.18
C ALA A 215 -21.36 -5.97 -6.36
N PRO A 216 -21.62 -7.31 -6.38
CA PRO A 216 -21.13 -8.17 -7.45
C PRO A 216 -21.67 -7.75 -8.80
N ALA A 217 -20.83 -7.82 -9.80
CA ALA A 217 -21.27 -7.66 -11.18
C ALA A 217 -21.87 -8.96 -11.71
N LYS A 218 -22.82 -8.84 -12.63
CA LYS A 218 -23.45 -9.95 -13.32
C LYS A 218 -22.72 -10.25 -14.62
N ALA A 219 -22.28 -11.49 -14.78
CA ALA A 219 -21.78 -12.03 -16.02
C ALA A 219 -22.83 -12.98 -16.61
N LEU A 220 -23.16 -12.77 -17.87
CA LEU A 220 -24.17 -13.58 -18.58
C LEU A 220 -23.49 -14.46 -19.61
N ILE A 221 -23.88 -15.74 -19.62
CA ILE A 221 -23.60 -16.69 -20.70
C ILE A 221 -24.94 -16.99 -21.37
N VAL A 222 -25.08 -16.58 -22.61
CA VAL A 222 -26.28 -16.93 -23.42
C VAL A 222 -26.04 -18.29 -24.04
N LEU A 223 -26.81 -19.26 -23.62
CA LEU A 223 -26.68 -20.67 -24.01
C LEU A 223 -27.91 -21.11 -24.81
N LYS A 224 -27.66 -21.56 -26.03
CA LYS A 224 -28.72 -22.24 -26.81
C LYS A 224 -28.45 -23.73 -26.84
N THR A 225 -29.41 -24.50 -26.32
CA THR A 225 -29.33 -25.96 -26.26
C THR A 225 -29.39 -26.61 -27.66
N PRO A 226 -28.70 -27.74 -27.84
CA PRO A 226 -28.77 -28.50 -29.07
C PRO A 226 -30.10 -29.23 -29.22
N LYS A 227 -30.30 -29.83 -30.40
CA LYS A 227 -31.35 -30.79 -30.61
C LYS A 227 -31.06 -32.07 -29.82
N VAL A 228 -32.09 -32.66 -29.21
CA VAL A 228 -31.99 -33.95 -28.52
C VAL A 228 -31.44 -35.02 -29.46
N SER A 229 -30.44 -35.77 -28.99
CA SER A 229 -29.91 -36.93 -29.69
C SER A 229 -30.57 -38.22 -29.18
N GLU A 230 -30.89 -39.13 -30.11
CA GLU A 230 -31.41 -40.47 -29.78
C GLU A 230 -30.37 -41.33 -29.02
N ASP A 231 -29.09 -40.95 -29.06
CA ASP A 231 -28.01 -41.63 -28.35
C ASP A 231 -27.91 -41.23 -26.86
N TRP A 232 -28.67 -40.22 -26.44
CA TRP A 232 -28.68 -39.79 -25.03
C TRP A 232 -29.45 -40.80 -24.15
N PRO A 233 -29.08 -40.92 -22.86
CA PRO A 233 -29.81 -41.76 -21.91
C PRO A 233 -31.27 -41.40 -21.84
N ILE A 234 -32.12 -42.39 -21.54
CA ILE A 234 -33.55 -42.19 -21.30
C ILE A 234 -33.78 -42.05 -19.80
N ASN A 235 -34.44 -40.96 -19.38
CA ASN A 235 -34.80 -40.70 -17.99
C ASN A 235 -36.01 -41.52 -17.54
N SER A 236 -36.43 -41.36 -16.26
CA SER A 236 -37.59 -42.10 -15.70
C SER A 236 -38.92 -41.84 -16.40
N ASP A 237 -39.04 -40.71 -17.09
CA ASP A 237 -40.25 -40.28 -17.80
C ASP A 237 -40.26 -40.70 -19.27
N GLY A 238 -39.22 -41.45 -19.68
CA GLY A 238 -39.09 -41.96 -21.03
C GLY A 238 -38.55 -40.96 -22.04
N GLN A 239 -37.92 -39.86 -21.59
CA GLN A 239 -37.33 -38.83 -22.43
C GLN A 239 -35.83 -38.98 -22.49
N HIS A 240 -35.22 -38.64 -23.64
CA HIS A 240 -33.78 -38.57 -23.77
C HIS A 240 -33.25 -37.33 -23.05
N GLU A 241 -32.34 -37.53 -22.08
CA GLU A 241 -31.75 -36.48 -21.25
C GLU A 241 -30.25 -36.71 -21.08
N LYS A 242 -29.46 -35.61 -21.07
CA LYS A 242 -28.03 -35.63 -20.79
C LYS A 242 -27.66 -34.43 -19.98
N THR A 243 -26.85 -34.63 -18.93
CA THR A 243 -26.32 -33.59 -18.08
C THR A 243 -24.98 -33.11 -18.64
N PHE A 244 -24.76 -31.81 -18.66
CA PHE A 244 -23.51 -31.12 -19.01
C PHE A 244 -23.13 -30.23 -17.85
N THR A 245 -21.85 -29.99 -17.68
CA THR A 245 -21.35 -29.03 -16.70
C THR A 245 -20.86 -27.79 -17.42
N LEU A 246 -21.39 -26.65 -17.03
CA LEU A 246 -20.95 -25.37 -17.50
C LEU A 246 -19.97 -24.76 -16.47
N GLU A 247 -18.69 -24.69 -16.81
CA GLU A 247 -17.66 -24.15 -15.95
C GLU A 247 -17.29 -22.73 -16.41
N PHE A 248 -17.76 -21.75 -15.63
CA PHE A 248 -17.45 -20.34 -15.80
C PHE A 248 -16.12 -20.01 -15.15
N ILE A 249 -15.34 -19.12 -15.77
CA ILE A 249 -14.08 -18.61 -15.24
C ILE A 249 -14.05 -17.07 -15.31
N ALA A 250 -13.58 -16.47 -14.23
CA ALA A 250 -13.18 -15.06 -14.23
C ALA A 250 -11.70 -14.94 -13.85
N THR A 251 -11.02 -13.96 -14.41
CA THR A 251 -9.58 -13.73 -14.20
C THR A 251 -9.33 -12.24 -13.99
N SER A 252 -8.60 -11.89 -12.92
CA SER A 252 -8.15 -10.52 -12.64
C SER A 252 -7.10 -10.08 -13.66
N GLU A 253 -7.34 -8.96 -14.34
CA GLU A 253 -6.34 -8.38 -15.24
C GLU A 253 -5.22 -7.66 -14.51
N PHE A 254 -5.49 -7.12 -13.32
CA PHE A 254 -4.45 -6.52 -12.49
C PHE A 254 -3.42 -7.57 -12.06
N SER A 255 -3.85 -8.72 -11.56
CA SER A 255 -2.93 -9.79 -11.14
C SER A 255 -2.03 -10.26 -12.29
N CYS A 256 -2.61 -10.49 -13.47
CA CYS A 256 -1.86 -10.90 -14.66
C CYS A 256 -0.77 -9.89 -15.08
N ARG A 257 -1.01 -8.60 -14.85
CA ARG A 257 -0.06 -7.54 -15.26
C ARG A 257 0.95 -7.18 -14.19
N SER A 258 0.56 -7.25 -12.90
CA SER A 258 1.30 -6.59 -11.81
C SER A 258 1.78 -7.53 -10.72
N GLU A 259 1.08 -8.67 -10.49
CA GLU A 259 1.45 -9.62 -9.43
C GLU A 259 2.31 -10.80 -9.92
N GLY A 260 2.55 -10.89 -11.24
CA GLY A 260 3.37 -11.94 -11.84
C GLY A 260 2.65 -13.30 -12.00
N TYR A 261 1.38 -13.40 -11.64
CA TYR A 261 0.50 -14.54 -11.87
C TYR A 261 -0.92 -14.06 -12.16
N CYS A 262 -1.75 -14.90 -12.79
CA CYS A 262 -3.15 -14.58 -13.02
C CYS A 262 -4.02 -15.18 -11.92
N ASN A 263 -4.64 -14.35 -11.10
CA ASN A 263 -5.65 -14.79 -10.13
C ASN A 263 -6.95 -15.08 -10.86
N SER A 264 -7.38 -16.35 -10.84
CA SER A 264 -8.58 -16.82 -11.55
C SER A 264 -9.42 -17.70 -10.63
N GLU A 265 -10.74 -17.57 -10.74
CA GLU A 265 -11.71 -18.37 -10.00
C GLU A 265 -12.74 -18.95 -10.95
N THR A 266 -13.27 -20.13 -10.62
CA THR A 266 -14.29 -20.84 -11.40
C THR A 266 -15.55 -21.08 -10.57
N ALA A 267 -16.70 -21.14 -11.27
CA ALA A 267 -17.98 -21.56 -10.72
C ALA A 267 -18.69 -22.49 -11.71
N TYR A 268 -19.51 -23.37 -11.19
CA TYR A 268 -20.19 -24.41 -11.96
C TYR A 268 -21.69 -24.30 -11.85
N THR A 269 -22.37 -24.66 -12.94
CA THR A 269 -23.81 -24.94 -12.95
C THR A 269 -24.14 -26.11 -13.90
#